data_25025794a8b11962f58d59d00044674d
#
_entry.id   25025794a8b11962f58d59d00044674d
#
_cell.length_a   1.000
_cell.length_b   1.000
_cell.length_c   1.000
_cell.angle_alpha   90.00
_cell.angle_beta   90.00
_cell.angle_gamma   90.00
#
_symmetry.space_group_name_H-M   'P 1'
#
loop_
_entity.id
_entity.type
_entity.pdbx_description
1 polymer ?
#
loop_
_entity_poly.entity_id
_entity_poly.type
_entity_poly.pdbx_seq_one_letter_code
_entity_poly.pdbx_strand_id
1 'polypeptide(L)'
;MAKKEHVSETPATAMLKANGVPFTEHPYEYLEHGGAQHSAEVLGLDPFTVVKTLVMEDEKGRPLLVLMHGNRTVSTKNLARQIGAKSVQPCKPEVANRHSGYLVGGTSPFATRKEMPVYVEESILALPRIVLNGGRRGYLVGIDPQVVVQLLGAKPVQCALAE
;
A
#
# COMPACT_ATOMS: atom_id res chain seq x y z
N MET A 1 22.20 -17.24 15.10
CA MET A 1 21.65 -17.17 14.74
C MET A 1 21.19 -16.35 14.38
N ALA A 2 21.25 -15.95 14.29
CA ALA A 2 20.87 -15.31 14.06
C ALA A 2 19.89 -15.02 14.22
N LYS A 3 19.67 -14.68 14.54
CA LYS A 3 18.81 -14.44 14.62
C LYS A 3 18.21 -13.94 13.82
N LYS A 4 17.96 -14.33 13.59
CA LYS A 4 17.47 -13.86 12.84
C LYS A 4 16.83 -12.90 12.87
N GLU A 5 17.22 -12.55 12.15
CA GLU A 5 16.48 -11.49 12.07
C GLU A 5 15.13 -11.83 12.06
N HIS A 6 14.59 -11.97 13.14
CA HIS A 6 13.23 -12.34 13.29
C HIS A 6 12.37 -11.10 13.13
N VAL A 7 11.48 -11.11 12.21
CA VAL A 7 10.54 -10.04 12.03
C VAL A 7 9.24 -10.40 12.71
N SER A 8 8.79 -9.56 13.65
CA SER A 8 7.55 -9.81 14.35
C SER A 8 6.38 -9.78 13.40
N GLU A 9 5.42 -10.64 13.65
CA GLU A 9 4.22 -10.69 12.87
C GLU A 9 3.43 -9.38 13.02
N THR A 10 2.88 -8.89 11.91
CA THR A 10 2.03 -7.70 11.91
C THR A 10 0.59 -8.15 11.63
N PRO A 11 -0.40 -7.27 11.87
CA PRO A 11 -1.76 -7.63 11.47
C PRO A 11 -1.85 -7.98 9.99
N ALA A 12 -1.07 -7.29 9.16
CA ALA A 12 -1.07 -7.57 7.72
C ALA A 12 -0.55 -8.97 7.42
N THR A 13 0.60 -9.36 8.00
CA THR A 13 1.14 -10.69 7.73
C THR A 13 0.28 -11.78 8.35
N ALA A 14 -0.36 -11.51 9.49
CA ALA A 14 -1.28 -12.46 10.08
C ALA A 14 -2.46 -12.73 9.14
N MET A 15 -2.98 -11.70 8.50
CA MET A 15 -4.08 -11.85 7.54
C MET A 15 -3.63 -12.66 6.33
N LEU A 16 -2.45 -12.38 5.80
CA LEU A 16 -1.93 -13.13 4.66
C LEU A 16 -1.78 -14.61 5.00
N LYS A 17 -1.21 -14.90 6.16
CA LYS A 17 -1.03 -16.29 6.60
C LYS A 17 -2.36 -16.98 6.83
N ALA A 18 -3.32 -16.30 7.44
CA ALA A 18 -4.63 -16.87 7.71
C ALA A 18 -5.37 -17.22 6.42
N ASN A 19 -5.05 -16.55 5.33
CA ASN A 19 -5.68 -16.80 4.03
C ASN A 19 -4.82 -17.65 3.11
N GLY A 20 -3.73 -18.22 3.64
CA GLY A 20 -2.88 -19.10 2.86
C GLY A 20 -2.10 -18.42 1.74
N VAL A 21 -1.86 -17.13 1.86
CA VAL A 21 -1.16 -16.36 0.82
C VAL A 21 0.34 -16.46 1.03
N PRO A 22 1.08 -17.00 0.07
CA PRO A 22 2.54 -16.99 0.18
C PRO A 22 3.06 -15.57 -0.06
N PHE A 23 4.05 -15.16 0.73
CA PHE A 23 4.69 -13.87 0.54
C PHE A 23 6.16 -13.95 0.91
N THR A 24 6.94 -13.05 0.32
CA THR A 24 8.36 -12.92 0.66
C THR A 24 8.54 -11.71 1.55
N GLU A 25 9.59 -11.72 2.37
CA GLU A 25 9.86 -10.62 3.30
C GLU A 25 11.07 -9.83 2.83
N HIS A 26 10.97 -8.51 2.93
CA HIS A 26 12.00 -7.60 2.46
C HIS A 26 12.24 -6.50 3.50
N PRO A 27 12.94 -6.82 4.60
CA PRO A 27 13.27 -5.78 5.58
C PRO A 27 14.36 -4.85 5.05
N TYR A 28 14.33 -3.59 5.46
CA TYR A 28 15.31 -2.60 5.05
C TYR A 28 15.41 -1.53 6.13
N GLU A 29 16.48 -0.77 6.11
CA GLU A 29 16.64 0.31 7.07
C GLU A 29 15.76 1.48 6.67
N TYR A 30 14.78 1.79 7.52
CA TYR A 30 13.82 2.84 7.26
C TYR A 30 14.50 4.22 7.29
N LEU A 31 14.12 5.07 6.33
CA LEU A 31 14.56 6.46 6.28
C LEU A 31 13.31 7.33 6.27
N GLU A 32 13.20 8.22 7.26
CA GLU A 32 12.04 9.11 7.35
C GLU A 32 11.95 9.96 6.08
N HIS A 33 10.75 10.02 5.52
CA HIS A 33 10.47 10.71 4.26
C HIS A 33 11.16 10.10 3.04
N GLY A 34 11.77 8.92 3.18
CA GLY A 34 12.41 8.26 2.05
C GLY A 34 11.41 7.65 1.07
N GLY A 35 10.28 7.16 1.58
CA GLY A 35 9.21 6.64 0.74
C GLY A 35 9.59 5.42 -0.07
N ALA A 36 8.78 5.14 -1.09
CA ALA A 36 8.97 3.98 -1.96
C ALA A 36 10.24 4.08 -2.77
N GLN A 37 10.68 5.31 -3.11
CA GLN A 37 11.90 5.50 -3.86
C GLN A 37 13.10 4.99 -3.07
N HIS A 38 13.18 5.36 -1.79
CA HIS A 38 14.28 4.93 -0.92
C HIS A 38 14.28 3.41 -0.76
N SER A 39 13.13 2.81 -0.46
CA SER A 39 13.06 1.37 -0.25
C SER A 39 13.43 0.61 -1.52
N ALA A 40 13.00 1.10 -2.68
CA ALA A 40 13.34 0.47 -3.95
C ALA A 40 14.85 0.50 -4.17
N GLU A 41 15.49 1.64 -3.89
CA GLU A 41 16.93 1.77 -4.06
C GLU A 41 17.69 0.82 -3.15
N VAL A 42 17.32 0.80 -1.87
CA VAL A 42 18.03 -0.01 -0.88
C VAL A 42 17.87 -1.50 -1.19
N LEU A 43 16.70 -1.91 -1.65
CA LEU A 43 16.42 -3.32 -1.91
C LEU A 43 16.75 -3.73 -3.35
N GLY A 44 17.19 -2.80 -4.19
CA GLY A 44 17.53 -3.10 -5.57
C GLY A 44 16.32 -3.47 -6.41
N LEU A 45 15.17 -2.85 -6.12
CA LEU A 45 13.92 -3.14 -6.81
C LEU A 45 13.55 -2.01 -7.76
N ASP A 46 12.80 -2.36 -8.79
CA ASP A 46 12.23 -1.38 -9.70
C ASP A 46 11.11 -0.64 -8.95
N PRO A 47 11.19 0.70 -8.78
CA PRO A 47 10.15 1.43 -8.06
C PRO A 47 8.76 1.29 -8.67
N PHE A 48 8.66 0.92 -9.95
CA PHE A 48 7.36 0.66 -10.57
C PHE A 48 6.67 -0.54 -9.93
N THR A 49 7.44 -1.49 -9.38
CA THR A 49 6.92 -2.68 -8.73
C THR A 49 6.74 -2.51 -7.22
N VAL A 50 7.25 -1.42 -6.65
CA VAL A 50 7.06 -1.11 -5.22
C VAL A 50 5.81 -0.26 -5.10
N VAL A 51 4.79 -0.79 -4.44
CA VAL A 51 3.46 -0.20 -4.42
C VAL A 51 3.26 0.59 -3.13
N LYS A 52 2.79 1.82 -3.26
CA LYS A 52 2.46 2.68 -2.13
C LYS A 52 1.02 2.43 -1.70
N THR A 53 0.77 2.39 -0.41
CA THR A 53 -0.59 2.33 0.14
C THR A 53 -0.91 3.70 0.71
N LEU A 54 -1.86 4.39 0.09
CA LEU A 54 -2.20 5.76 0.45
C LEU A 54 -3.60 5.81 1.04
N VAL A 55 -3.73 6.46 2.20
CA VAL A 55 -5.03 6.67 2.83
C VAL A 55 -5.53 8.03 2.39
N MET A 56 -6.66 8.06 1.73
CA MET A 56 -7.25 9.28 1.21
C MET A 56 -8.68 9.42 1.71
N GLU A 57 -9.30 10.54 1.44
CA GLU A 57 -10.70 10.77 1.82
C GLU A 57 -11.41 11.53 0.73
N ASP A 58 -12.72 11.33 0.65
CA ASP A 58 -13.54 12.07 -0.32
C ASP A 58 -14.00 13.39 0.31
N GLU A 59 -14.84 14.14 -0.42
CA GLU A 59 -15.32 15.46 0.05
C GLU A 59 -16.16 15.38 1.32
N LYS A 60 -16.66 14.19 1.67
CA LYS A 60 -17.45 13.98 2.89
C LYS A 60 -16.59 13.40 4.02
N GLY A 61 -15.28 13.34 3.82
CA GLY A 61 -14.39 12.79 4.82
C GLY A 61 -14.41 11.27 4.93
N ARG A 62 -14.99 10.57 3.95
CA ARG A 62 -15.04 9.11 3.98
C ARG A 62 -13.70 8.56 3.48
N PRO A 63 -13.03 7.72 4.28
CA PRO A 63 -11.68 7.25 3.90
C PRO A 63 -11.72 6.15 2.86
N LEU A 64 -10.64 6.08 2.10
CA LEU A 64 -10.42 5.04 1.10
C LEU A 64 -8.92 4.79 0.98
N LEU A 65 -8.58 3.63 0.45
CA LEU A 65 -7.18 3.28 0.18
C LEU A 65 -6.93 3.30 -1.31
N VAL A 66 -5.76 3.80 -1.70
CA VAL A 66 -5.33 3.80 -3.09
C VAL A 66 -3.96 3.14 -3.16
N LEU A 67 -3.83 2.15 -4.03
CA LEU A 67 -2.55 1.47 -4.26
C LEU A 67 -1.96 2.02 -5.55
N MET A 68 -0.74 2.56 -5.46
CA MET A 68 -0.11 3.27 -6.58
C MET A 68 1.35 2.84 -6.71
N HIS A 69 1.86 2.83 -7.94
CA HIS A 69 3.29 2.56 -8.19
C HIS A 69 4.17 3.53 -7.41
N GLY A 70 5.31 3.04 -6.94
CA GLY A 70 6.23 3.84 -6.16
C GLY A 70 6.77 5.05 -6.89
N ASN A 71 6.83 5.01 -8.21
CA ASN A 71 7.34 6.11 -9.04
C ASN A 71 6.24 6.80 -9.84
N ARG A 72 5.02 6.79 -9.30
CA ARG A 72 3.89 7.53 -9.90
C ARG A 72 3.15 8.27 -8.81
N THR A 73 2.44 9.29 -9.20
CA THR A 73 1.62 10.10 -8.30
C THR A 73 0.15 9.89 -8.64
N VAL A 74 -0.71 9.97 -7.64
CA VAL A 74 -2.15 9.81 -7.86
C VAL A 74 -2.74 11.09 -8.43
N SER A 75 -3.44 10.97 -9.57
CA SER A 75 -4.30 12.04 -10.04
C SER A 75 -5.58 11.98 -9.23
N THR A 76 -5.71 12.88 -8.25
CA THR A 76 -6.90 12.89 -7.40
C THR A 76 -8.15 13.24 -8.20
N LYS A 77 -7.98 14.05 -9.24
CA LYS A 77 -9.10 14.43 -10.11
C LYS A 77 -9.62 13.21 -10.88
N ASN A 78 -8.71 12.43 -11.48
CA ASN A 78 -9.12 11.24 -12.22
C ASN A 78 -9.72 10.19 -11.29
N LEU A 79 -9.13 10.04 -10.12
CA LEU A 79 -9.64 9.08 -9.14
C LEU A 79 -11.05 9.46 -8.72
N ALA A 80 -11.27 10.73 -8.35
CA ALA A 80 -12.58 11.20 -7.92
C ALA A 80 -13.62 10.91 -8.99
N ARG A 81 -13.29 11.20 -10.25
CA ARG A 81 -14.23 10.98 -11.36
C ARG A 81 -14.61 9.50 -11.47
N GLN A 82 -13.63 8.62 -11.34
CA GLN A 82 -13.89 7.18 -11.54
C GLN A 82 -14.64 6.54 -10.39
N ILE A 83 -14.52 7.08 -9.17
CA ILE A 83 -15.21 6.48 -8.03
C ILE A 83 -16.52 7.22 -7.68
N GLY A 84 -16.85 8.27 -8.47
CA GLY A 84 -18.10 8.98 -8.26
C GLY A 84 -18.06 9.98 -7.11
N ALA A 85 -16.89 10.46 -6.74
CA ALA A 85 -16.73 11.47 -5.70
C ALA A 85 -16.56 12.84 -6.34
N LYS A 86 -16.87 13.88 -5.57
CA LYS A 86 -16.65 15.25 -6.05
C LYS A 86 -15.16 15.59 -5.98
N SER A 87 -14.48 15.15 -4.94
CA SER A 87 -13.06 15.39 -4.78
C SER A 87 -12.47 14.31 -3.88
N VAL A 88 -11.16 14.10 -4.01
CA VAL A 88 -10.39 13.17 -3.20
C VAL A 88 -9.11 13.88 -2.81
N GLN A 89 -8.67 13.69 -1.58
CA GLN A 89 -7.43 14.29 -1.09
C GLN A 89 -6.76 13.34 -0.10
N PRO A 90 -5.45 13.44 0.08
CA PRO A 90 -4.78 12.62 1.09
C PRO A 90 -5.26 13.01 2.48
N CYS A 91 -5.40 12.00 3.35
CA CYS A 91 -5.69 12.25 4.76
C CYS A 91 -4.45 12.85 5.43
N LYS A 92 -4.67 13.65 6.48
CA LYS A 92 -3.56 14.06 7.34
C LYS A 92 -2.95 12.82 7.98
N PRO A 93 -1.65 12.83 8.29
CA PRO A 93 -0.99 11.65 8.84
C PRO A 93 -1.69 11.06 10.06
N GLU A 94 -2.11 11.89 11.01
CA GLU A 94 -2.77 11.36 12.21
C GLU A 94 -4.13 10.74 11.89
N VAL A 95 -4.83 11.27 10.89
CA VAL A 95 -6.11 10.70 10.45
C VAL A 95 -5.86 9.36 9.74
N ALA A 96 -4.86 9.33 8.88
CA ALA A 96 -4.49 8.09 8.18
C ALA A 96 -4.10 7.01 9.17
N ASN A 97 -3.31 7.37 10.19
CA ASN A 97 -2.89 6.41 11.22
C ASN A 97 -4.10 5.85 11.96
N ARG A 98 -5.06 6.71 12.28
CA ARG A 98 -6.24 6.29 13.02
C ARG A 98 -7.09 5.31 12.22
N HIS A 99 -7.29 5.59 10.93
CA HIS A 99 -8.09 4.71 10.08
C HIS A 99 -7.40 3.40 9.77
N SER A 100 -6.11 3.44 9.46
CA SER A 100 -5.40 2.24 9.02
C SER A 100 -4.95 1.37 10.17
N GLY A 101 -4.63 1.97 11.31
CA GLY A 101 -4.02 1.24 12.43
C GLY A 101 -2.52 1.08 12.26
N TYR A 102 -1.93 1.72 11.24
CA TYR A 102 -0.50 1.67 10.97
C TYR A 102 0.04 3.09 10.95
N LEU A 103 1.34 3.23 11.16
CA LEU A 103 1.99 4.53 11.03
C LEU A 103 2.26 4.83 9.56
N VAL A 104 2.16 6.10 9.18
CA VAL A 104 2.54 6.52 7.84
C VAL A 104 4.00 6.10 7.60
N GLY A 105 4.26 5.54 6.44
CA GLY A 105 5.55 4.90 6.12
C GLY A 105 5.54 3.42 6.39
N GLY A 106 4.55 2.93 7.15
CA GLY A 106 4.38 1.51 7.43
C GLY A 106 2.96 1.03 7.18
N THR A 107 2.20 1.73 6.34
CA THR A 107 0.79 1.40 6.10
C THR A 107 0.66 0.24 5.14
N SER A 108 -0.05 -0.79 5.58
CA SER A 108 -0.42 -1.92 4.73
C SER A 108 -1.89 -1.80 4.36
N PRO A 109 -2.29 -2.29 3.19
CA PRO A 109 -3.72 -2.35 2.85
C PRO A 109 -4.44 -3.50 3.53
N PHE A 110 -3.70 -4.45 4.14
CA PHE A 110 -4.30 -5.63 4.76
C PHE A 110 -4.55 -5.39 6.24
N ALA A 111 -5.71 -5.85 6.71
CA ALA A 111 -6.07 -5.80 8.14
C ALA A 111 -6.06 -4.40 8.71
N THR A 112 -6.58 -3.43 7.96
CA THR A 112 -6.70 -2.06 8.47
C THR A 112 -7.73 -2.02 9.60
N ARG A 113 -7.52 -1.08 10.54
CA ARG A 113 -8.43 -0.95 11.68
C ARG A 113 -9.84 -0.64 11.25
N LYS A 114 -10.00 0.27 10.28
CA LYS A 114 -11.30 0.61 9.72
C LYS A 114 -11.40 -0.02 8.35
N GLU A 115 -12.54 -0.64 8.07
CA GLU A 115 -12.77 -1.19 6.74
C GLU A 115 -12.99 -0.04 5.77
N MET A 116 -12.24 -0.03 4.68
CA MET A 116 -12.27 1.05 3.70
C MET A 116 -12.31 0.46 2.30
N PRO A 117 -12.97 1.14 1.35
CA PRO A 117 -12.86 0.68 -0.04
C PRO A 117 -11.42 0.82 -0.52
N VAL A 118 -10.99 -0.13 -1.35
CA VAL A 118 -9.63 -0.17 -1.86
C VAL A 118 -9.66 -0.02 -3.38
N TYR A 119 -8.85 0.90 -3.88
CA TYR A 119 -8.69 1.13 -5.32
C TYR A 119 -7.24 0.86 -5.68
N VAL A 120 -7.03 0.24 -6.83
CA VAL A 120 -5.68 -0.12 -7.28
C VAL A 120 -5.47 0.41 -8.68
N GLU A 121 -4.34 1.07 -8.89
CA GLU A 121 -3.97 1.50 -10.25
C GLU A 121 -3.93 0.26 -11.14
N GLU A 122 -4.66 0.29 -12.23
CA GLU A 122 -4.89 -0.88 -13.06
C GLU A 122 -3.59 -1.54 -13.51
N SER A 123 -2.59 -0.74 -13.86
CA SER A 123 -1.32 -1.28 -14.37
C SER A 123 -0.56 -2.10 -13.33
N ILE A 124 -0.88 -1.93 -12.03
CA ILE A 124 -0.27 -2.76 -10.99
C ILE A 124 -0.68 -4.22 -11.18
N LEU A 125 -1.92 -4.44 -11.57
CA LEU A 125 -2.44 -5.81 -11.71
C LEU A 125 -1.82 -6.57 -12.87
N ALA A 126 -1.15 -5.87 -13.79
CA ALA A 126 -0.47 -6.50 -14.93
C ALA A 126 0.95 -6.94 -14.58
N LEU A 127 1.45 -6.60 -13.41
CA LEU A 127 2.79 -6.99 -12.99
C LEU A 127 2.79 -8.43 -12.49
N PRO A 128 3.90 -9.17 -12.68
CA PRO A 128 3.98 -10.54 -12.18
C PRO A 128 4.07 -10.60 -10.65
N ARG A 129 4.69 -9.62 -10.04
CA ARG A 129 4.83 -9.53 -8.58
C ARG A 129 4.92 -8.07 -8.19
N ILE A 130 4.45 -7.78 -6.99
CA ILE A 130 4.58 -6.45 -6.41
C ILE A 130 5.11 -6.58 -4.98
N VAL A 131 5.66 -5.48 -4.49
CA VAL A 131 6.17 -5.39 -3.13
C VAL A 131 5.48 -4.20 -2.49
N LEU A 132 4.90 -4.40 -1.30
CA LEU A 132 4.24 -3.31 -0.61
C LEU A 132 4.48 -3.46 0.89
N ASN A 133 4.10 -2.44 1.66
CA ASN A 133 4.43 -2.45 3.08
C ASN A 133 3.69 -3.57 3.81
N GLY A 134 4.43 -4.24 4.70
CA GLY A 134 3.91 -5.35 5.46
C GLY A 134 3.31 -4.97 6.80
N GLY A 135 3.12 -3.66 7.06
CA GLY A 135 2.48 -3.21 8.29
C GLY A 135 3.45 -2.64 9.31
N ARG A 136 4.66 -2.27 8.88
CA ARG A 136 5.66 -1.74 9.77
C ARG A 136 6.70 -1.00 8.95
N ARG A 137 7.20 0.12 9.45
CA ARG A 137 8.27 0.85 8.78
C ARG A 137 9.49 -0.06 8.61
N GLY A 138 10.10 -0.02 7.42
CA GLY A 138 11.28 -0.83 7.14
C GLY A 138 10.98 -2.29 6.84
N TYR A 139 9.75 -2.61 6.44
CA TYR A 139 9.36 -3.99 6.22
C TYR A 139 8.37 -4.08 5.06
N LEU A 140 8.82 -4.61 3.93
CA LEU A 140 7.96 -4.83 2.77
C LEU A 140 7.70 -6.33 2.60
N VAL A 141 6.58 -6.65 1.94
CA VAL A 141 6.27 -8.04 1.58
C VAL A 141 6.02 -8.10 0.07
N GLY A 142 6.46 -9.18 -0.54
CA GLY A 142 6.26 -9.43 -1.97
C GLY A 142 5.11 -10.40 -2.16
N ILE A 143 4.18 -10.07 -3.04
CA ILE A 143 2.99 -10.89 -3.29
C ILE A 143 2.62 -10.83 -4.77
N ASP A 144 1.76 -11.75 -5.17
CA ASP A 144 1.08 -11.68 -6.45
C ASP A 144 0.10 -10.51 -6.37
N PRO A 145 0.08 -9.59 -7.33
CA PRO A 145 -0.82 -8.44 -7.25
C PRO A 145 -2.30 -8.81 -7.20
N GLN A 146 -2.68 -9.99 -7.69
CA GLN A 146 -4.09 -10.40 -7.63
C GLN A 146 -4.59 -10.59 -6.21
N VAL A 147 -3.68 -10.74 -5.25
CA VAL A 147 -4.06 -10.90 -3.84
C VAL A 147 -4.88 -9.70 -3.34
N VAL A 148 -4.56 -8.47 -3.82
CA VAL A 148 -5.31 -7.31 -3.36
C VAL A 148 -6.75 -7.34 -3.87
N VAL A 149 -6.98 -7.94 -5.04
CA VAL A 149 -8.34 -8.13 -5.54
C VAL A 149 -9.04 -9.22 -4.76
N GLN A 150 -8.36 -10.33 -4.52
CA GLN A 150 -8.95 -11.50 -3.87
C GLN A 150 -9.29 -11.24 -2.41
N LEU A 151 -8.40 -10.60 -1.66
CA LEU A 151 -8.61 -10.41 -0.23
C LEU A 151 -9.31 -9.10 0.10
N LEU A 152 -9.11 -8.05 -0.69
CA LEU A 152 -9.59 -6.72 -0.35
C LEU A 152 -10.71 -6.23 -1.26
N GLY A 153 -11.00 -6.96 -2.32
CA GLY A 153 -11.98 -6.49 -3.30
C GLY A 153 -11.53 -5.23 -4.01
N ALA A 154 -10.22 -5.05 -4.17
CA ALA A 154 -9.67 -3.84 -4.77
C ALA A 154 -10.23 -3.64 -6.17
N LYS A 155 -10.64 -2.40 -6.45
CA LYS A 155 -11.22 -2.04 -7.75
C LYS A 155 -10.17 -1.33 -8.60
N PRO A 156 -9.99 -1.76 -9.84
CA PRO A 156 -9.01 -1.10 -10.71
C PRO A 156 -9.47 0.29 -11.13
N VAL A 157 -8.53 1.22 -11.16
CA VAL A 157 -8.75 2.60 -11.60
C VAL A 157 -7.55 3.02 -12.43
N GLN A 158 -7.69 4.11 -13.16
CA GLN A 158 -6.61 4.67 -13.97
C GLN A 158 -6.36 6.10 -13.51
N CYS A 159 -5.43 6.26 -12.59
CA CYS A 159 -5.17 7.56 -11.99
C CYS A 159 -3.67 7.85 -11.79
N ALA A 160 -2.79 7.12 -12.48
CA ALA A 160 -1.36 7.34 -12.33
C ALA A 160 -0.90 8.53 -13.13
N LEU A 161 -0.04 9.36 -12.51
CA LEU A 161 0.67 10.44 -13.18
C LEU A 161 2.15 10.14 -13.08
N ALA A 162 2.90 10.45 -14.14
CA ALA A 162 4.36 10.33 -14.09
C ALA A 162 4.92 11.34 -13.09
N GLU A 163 5.93 10.92 -12.37
CA GLU A 163 6.63 11.82 -11.45
C GLU A 163 7.72 12.58 -12.16
#